data_28f174a8ff08a904c607daec56ccc317
#
_entry.id   28f174a8ff08a904c607daec56ccc317
#
_cell.length_a   1.000
_cell.length_b   1.000
_cell.length_c   1.000
_cell.angle_alpha   90.00
_cell.angle_beta   90.00
_cell.angle_gamma   90.00
#
_symmetry.space_group_name_H-M   'P 1'
#
loop_
_entity.id
_entity.type
_entity.pdbx_description
1 polymer ?
#
loop_
_entity_poly.entity_id
_entity_poly.type
_entity_poly.pdbx_seq_one_letter_code
_entity_poly.pdbx_strand_id
1 'polypeptide(L)'
;MALLVFYVALALCVSFLCSLLESSMLTLTPSQVRTFEQRGAPWARKLKRLKDDVDRPLAAILTLNTIAHTMGAAGAGAQYAKLYGSGSEAVFAALLTVAILIITEIIPKTIGARYASVLAPFCAWILPPMIAVLAPLVWASRLITKLIAFGRTAETPRHREELLAVTSLGQASGQIDTAEARFLNNMLQLDRIKTADVMTPRTVVFSLSQDIALDELTEKVRKSPFTRIPVSGEGVDEIRGFVIKHDVLDLLMDEDCDEQGFAELIRPLPSVLDQLSVDRLFHRFISEHHHILMVVDEYGSFLGLVTLEDVLETIFGFEIVDELDAVDDLQEYARELSRRRAEAATRMKTPAPAAAPERRAARD
;
A
#
# COMPACT_ATOMS: atom_id res chain seq x y z
N MET A 1 31.52 52.40 16.67
CA MET A 1 30.97 51.38 17.59
C MET A 1 29.52 51.01 17.26
N ALA A 2 28.56 51.95 17.21
CA ALA A 2 27.15 51.64 16.96
C ALA A 2 26.92 50.84 15.64
N LEU A 3 27.58 51.25 14.53
CA LEU A 3 27.47 50.52 13.25
C LEU A 3 28.08 49.13 13.29
N LEU A 4 29.17 48.91 14.02
CA LEU A 4 29.76 47.59 14.21
C LEU A 4 28.77 46.66 14.93
N VAL A 5 28.21 47.15 16.05
CA VAL A 5 27.17 46.39 16.81
C VAL A 5 25.95 46.12 15.97
N PHE A 6 25.50 47.07 15.14
CA PHE A 6 24.40 46.90 14.24
C PHE A 6 24.66 45.75 13.20
N TYR A 7 25.81 45.76 12.54
CA TYR A 7 26.14 44.70 11.55
C TYR A 7 26.30 43.31 12.19
N VAL A 8 26.94 43.25 13.38
CA VAL A 8 27.02 41.98 14.13
C VAL A 8 25.65 41.50 14.58
N ALA A 9 24.82 42.42 15.12
CA ALA A 9 23.45 42.07 15.51
C ALA A 9 22.59 41.62 14.30
N LEU A 10 22.73 42.29 13.14
CA LEU A 10 22.07 41.87 11.88
C LEU A 10 22.47 40.46 11.48
N ALA A 11 23.79 40.17 11.46
CA ALA A 11 24.29 38.84 11.13
C ALA A 11 23.80 37.79 12.09
N LEU A 12 23.80 38.04 13.39
CA LEU A 12 23.45 37.04 14.39
C LEU A 12 21.94 36.86 14.56
N CYS A 13 21.18 37.94 14.74
CA CYS A 13 19.74 37.84 15.08
C CYS A 13 18.89 37.42 13.89
N VAL A 14 19.13 38.01 12.69
CA VAL A 14 18.34 37.69 11.50
C VAL A 14 18.65 36.27 11.04
N SER A 15 19.93 35.90 11.07
CA SER A 15 20.32 34.54 10.66
C SER A 15 19.84 33.49 11.66
N PHE A 16 19.89 33.76 12.97
CA PHE A 16 19.29 32.88 13.98
C PHE A 16 17.82 32.60 13.66
N LEU A 17 17.06 33.67 13.39
CA LEU A 17 15.63 33.56 13.05
C LEU A 17 15.43 32.74 11.79
N CYS A 18 16.19 32.99 10.72
CA CYS A 18 16.11 32.24 9.45
C CYS A 18 16.38 30.77 9.67
N SER A 19 17.47 30.41 10.37
CA SER A 19 17.82 28.99 10.63
C SER A 19 16.79 28.27 11.51
N LEU A 20 16.19 28.99 12.46
CA LEU A 20 15.10 28.47 13.29
C LEU A 20 13.86 28.13 12.45
N LEU A 21 13.44 29.07 11.58
CA LEU A 21 12.30 28.92 10.69
C LEU A 21 12.53 27.80 9.66
N GLU A 22 13.73 27.74 9.07
CA GLU A 22 14.11 26.69 8.10
C GLU A 22 13.98 25.31 8.72
N SER A 23 14.66 25.08 9.83
CA SER A 23 14.66 23.79 10.52
C SER A 23 13.25 23.39 10.98
N SER A 24 12.47 24.33 11.50
CA SER A 24 11.08 24.07 11.90
C SER A 24 10.20 23.69 10.71
N MET A 25 10.31 24.42 9.59
CA MET A 25 9.55 24.14 8.37
C MET A 25 9.89 22.80 7.75
N LEU A 26 11.16 22.40 7.75
CA LEU A 26 11.59 21.11 7.20
C LEU A 26 11.13 19.94 8.08
N THR A 27 11.19 20.10 9.38
CA THR A 27 10.83 19.02 10.35
C THR A 27 9.34 18.77 10.46
N LEU A 28 8.50 19.81 10.29
CA LEU A 28 7.04 19.65 10.33
C LEU A 28 6.58 18.73 9.19
N THR A 29 5.87 17.64 9.54
CA THR A 29 5.31 16.73 8.56
C THR A 29 3.93 17.20 8.06
N PRO A 30 3.51 16.84 6.83
CA PRO A 30 2.17 17.14 6.34
C PRO A 30 1.07 16.57 7.23
N SER A 31 1.28 15.41 7.86
CA SER A 31 0.33 14.79 8.79
C SER A 31 0.14 15.62 10.06
N GLN A 32 1.22 16.14 10.63
CA GLN A 32 1.14 17.05 11.79
C GLN A 32 0.36 18.33 11.46
N VAL A 33 0.59 18.90 10.27
CA VAL A 33 -0.15 20.10 9.83
C VAL A 33 -1.64 19.82 9.67
N ARG A 34 -2.01 18.66 9.13
CA ARG A 34 -3.42 18.20 9.06
C ARG A 34 -4.03 18.03 10.44
N THR A 35 -3.29 17.45 11.39
CA THR A 35 -3.76 17.31 12.77
C THR A 35 -4.05 18.66 13.41
N PHE A 36 -3.21 19.69 13.20
CA PHE A 36 -3.49 21.04 13.67
C PHE A 36 -4.73 21.66 13.02
N GLU A 37 -4.97 21.40 11.74
CA GLU A 37 -6.16 21.87 11.02
C GLU A 37 -7.43 21.20 11.60
N GLN A 38 -7.40 19.89 11.86
CA GLN A 38 -8.50 19.14 12.46
C GLN A 38 -8.82 19.60 13.88
N ARG A 39 -7.80 20.01 14.66
CA ARG A 39 -7.96 20.59 15.98
C ARG A 39 -8.47 22.05 15.98
N GLY A 40 -8.73 22.62 14.80
CA GLY A 40 -9.30 23.96 14.65
C GLY A 40 -8.32 25.10 14.90
N ALA A 41 -7.00 24.88 14.84
CA ALA A 41 -6.01 25.92 15.07
C ALA A 41 -6.10 27.02 13.99
N PRO A 42 -6.29 28.32 14.36
CA PRO A 42 -6.58 29.38 13.38
C PRO A 42 -5.42 29.68 12.42
N TRP A 43 -4.21 29.33 12.81
CA TRP A 43 -3.00 29.50 12.00
C TRP A 43 -2.71 28.27 11.09
N ALA A 44 -3.34 27.13 11.33
CA ALA A 44 -3.04 25.88 10.62
C ALA A 44 -3.27 25.99 9.11
N ARG A 45 -4.31 26.68 8.66
CA ARG A 45 -4.55 26.92 7.22
C ARG A 45 -3.44 27.70 6.52
N LYS A 46 -2.83 28.67 7.24
CA LYS A 46 -1.70 29.44 6.70
C LYS A 46 -0.46 28.54 6.59
N LEU A 47 -0.20 27.75 7.65
CA LEU A 47 0.91 26.81 7.67
C LEU A 47 0.77 25.73 6.58
N LYS A 48 -0.44 25.23 6.36
CA LYS A 48 -0.73 24.28 5.30
C LYS A 48 -0.36 24.82 3.91
N ARG A 49 -0.80 26.05 3.59
CA ARG A 49 -0.44 26.72 2.32
C ARG A 49 1.06 26.87 2.14
N LEU A 50 1.80 27.12 3.22
CA LEU A 50 3.27 27.23 3.21
C LEU A 50 3.91 25.85 3.00
N LYS A 51 3.28 24.78 3.51
CA LYS A 51 3.78 23.42 3.39
C LYS A 51 3.43 22.78 2.04
N ASP A 52 2.29 23.16 1.46
CA ASP A 52 1.88 22.69 0.12
C ASP A 52 2.83 23.21 -1.00
N ASP A 53 3.46 24.39 -0.80
CA ASP A 53 4.50 24.95 -1.68
C ASP A 53 5.72 25.33 -0.82
N VAL A 54 6.43 24.31 -0.31
CA VAL A 54 7.54 24.50 0.65
C VAL A 54 8.74 25.24 0.04
N ASP A 55 8.93 25.18 -1.25
CA ASP A 55 10.02 25.86 -1.97
C ASP A 55 9.94 27.38 -1.79
N ARG A 56 8.74 27.93 -1.72
CA ARG A 56 8.52 29.37 -1.60
C ARG A 56 8.99 29.94 -0.25
N PRO A 57 8.59 29.41 0.91
CA PRO A 57 9.13 29.86 2.19
C PRO A 57 10.62 29.56 2.33
N LEU A 58 11.13 28.41 1.86
CA LEU A 58 12.55 28.11 1.92
C LEU A 58 13.39 29.07 1.11
N ALA A 59 12.96 29.41 -0.11
CA ALA A 59 13.64 30.41 -0.94
C ALA A 59 13.72 31.78 -0.24
N ALA A 60 12.65 32.22 0.43
CA ALA A 60 12.63 33.48 1.18
C ALA A 60 13.58 33.43 2.38
N ILE A 61 13.54 32.35 3.17
CA ILE A 61 14.43 32.14 4.31
C ILE A 61 15.90 32.16 3.87
N LEU A 62 16.24 31.35 2.86
CA LEU A 62 17.61 31.25 2.35
C LEU A 62 18.12 32.60 1.83
N THR A 63 17.29 33.32 1.08
CA THR A 63 17.63 34.64 0.56
C THR A 63 17.93 35.63 1.68
N LEU A 64 17.05 35.72 2.70
CA LEU A 64 17.23 36.63 3.84
C LEU A 64 18.47 36.23 4.66
N ASN A 65 18.66 34.93 4.87
CA ASN A 65 19.81 34.41 5.60
C ASN A 65 21.14 34.79 4.91
N THR A 66 21.20 34.60 3.56
CA THR A 66 22.37 34.95 2.76
C THR A 66 22.66 36.48 2.83
N ILE A 67 21.63 37.32 2.72
CA ILE A 67 21.76 38.78 2.84
C ILE A 67 22.30 39.14 4.23
N ALA A 68 21.72 38.60 5.29
CA ALA A 68 22.11 38.87 6.66
C ALA A 68 23.57 38.46 6.95
N HIS A 69 23.96 37.28 6.52
CA HIS A 69 25.35 36.80 6.66
C HIS A 69 26.34 37.67 5.86
N THR A 70 26.06 37.88 4.57
CA THR A 70 27.01 38.58 3.68
C THR A 70 27.14 40.04 4.06
N MET A 71 26.03 40.77 4.20
CA MET A 71 26.07 42.18 4.56
C MET A 71 26.51 42.39 6.01
N GLY A 72 26.06 41.53 6.92
CA GLY A 72 26.44 41.59 8.32
C GLY A 72 27.94 41.35 8.54
N ALA A 73 28.47 40.24 7.98
CA ALA A 73 29.89 39.91 8.13
C ALA A 73 30.81 40.92 7.43
N ALA A 74 30.52 41.30 6.17
CA ALA A 74 31.29 42.29 5.44
C ALA A 74 31.24 43.67 6.09
N GLY A 75 30.06 44.11 6.52
CA GLY A 75 29.89 45.39 7.23
C GLY A 75 30.58 45.42 8.60
N ALA A 76 30.50 44.32 9.36
CA ALA A 76 31.22 44.16 10.61
C ALA A 76 32.75 44.20 10.43
N GLY A 77 33.29 43.46 9.46
CA GLY A 77 34.72 43.46 9.14
C GLY A 77 35.23 44.84 8.74
N ALA A 78 34.53 45.54 7.82
CA ALA A 78 34.90 46.89 7.39
C ALA A 78 34.82 47.91 8.55
N GLN A 79 33.86 47.81 9.43
CA GLN A 79 33.78 48.72 10.59
C GLN A 79 34.81 48.39 11.67
N TYR A 80 35.15 47.13 11.85
CA TYR A 80 36.20 46.69 12.76
C TYR A 80 37.56 47.21 12.31
N ALA A 81 37.90 47.06 11.03
CA ALA A 81 39.16 47.59 10.45
C ALA A 81 39.29 49.11 10.60
N LYS A 82 38.18 49.87 10.45
CA LYS A 82 38.17 51.33 10.65
C LYS A 82 38.38 51.72 12.13
N LEU A 83 37.94 50.93 13.10
CA LEU A 83 38.01 51.27 14.53
C LEU A 83 39.31 50.80 15.18
N TYR A 84 39.82 49.65 14.77
CA TYR A 84 40.91 48.94 15.45
C TYR A 84 42.13 48.69 14.55
N GLY A 85 42.08 49.08 13.28
CA GLY A 85 43.14 48.82 12.31
C GLY A 85 43.14 47.37 11.74
N SER A 86 44.00 47.11 10.78
CA SER A 86 44.02 45.82 10.06
C SER A 86 44.79 44.70 10.77
N GLY A 87 45.49 44.99 11.87
CA GLY A 87 46.36 44.00 12.54
C GLY A 87 45.64 42.85 13.23
N SER A 88 44.40 43.05 13.66
CA SER A 88 43.57 42.04 14.34
C SER A 88 42.29 41.65 13.59
N GLU A 89 42.16 42.11 12.34
CA GLU A 89 40.97 41.86 11.51
C GLU A 89 40.75 40.36 11.25
N ALA A 90 41.81 39.59 10.97
CA ALA A 90 41.71 38.15 10.77
C ALA A 90 41.22 37.39 12.01
N VAL A 91 41.65 37.81 13.21
CA VAL A 91 41.20 37.20 14.47
C VAL A 91 39.72 37.51 14.71
N PHE A 92 39.31 38.78 14.48
CA PHE A 92 37.92 39.16 14.56
C PHE A 92 37.02 38.40 13.60
N ALA A 93 37.45 38.26 12.32
CA ALA A 93 36.72 37.50 11.32
C ALA A 93 36.58 36.00 11.69
N ALA A 94 37.66 35.39 12.21
CA ALA A 94 37.62 34.03 12.71
C ALA A 94 36.63 33.85 13.90
N LEU A 95 36.70 34.75 14.87
CA LEU A 95 35.77 34.71 16.02
C LEU A 95 34.32 34.95 15.59
N LEU A 96 34.08 35.90 14.68
CA LEU A 96 32.74 36.16 14.14
C LEU A 96 32.21 34.95 13.35
N THR A 97 33.05 34.29 12.58
CA THR A 97 32.66 33.05 11.83
C THR A 97 32.26 31.95 12.79
N VAL A 98 33.03 31.71 13.86
CA VAL A 98 32.69 30.71 14.87
C VAL A 98 31.40 31.09 15.60
N ALA A 99 31.22 32.36 15.92
CA ALA A 99 29.99 32.87 16.57
C ALA A 99 28.77 32.68 15.66
N ILE A 100 28.89 33.01 14.37
CA ILE A 100 27.84 32.75 13.37
C ILE A 100 27.50 31.26 13.33
N LEU A 101 28.50 30.38 13.16
CA LEU A 101 28.28 28.94 13.07
C LEU A 101 27.54 28.38 14.28
N ILE A 102 28.00 28.73 15.49
CA ILE A 102 27.42 28.17 16.71
C ILE A 102 26.05 28.80 17.00
N ILE A 103 25.98 30.12 17.02
CA ILE A 103 24.79 30.85 17.50
C ILE A 103 23.68 30.85 16.44
N THR A 104 24.02 30.94 15.15
CA THR A 104 23.00 31.14 14.11
C THR A 104 22.72 29.90 13.25
N GLU A 105 23.54 28.87 13.35
CA GLU A 105 23.27 27.60 12.61
C GLU A 105 23.03 26.44 13.56
N ILE A 106 23.98 26.06 14.41
CA ILE A 106 23.87 24.83 15.20
C ILE A 106 22.72 24.95 16.21
N ILE A 107 22.71 26.00 17.03
CA ILE A 107 21.71 26.17 18.08
C ILE A 107 20.30 26.31 17.53
N PRO A 108 19.98 27.23 16.60
CA PRO A 108 18.63 27.41 16.11
C PRO A 108 18.12 26.23 15.28
N LYS A 109 18.97 25.56 14.49
CA LYS A 109 18.58 24.35 13.75
C LYS A 109 18.20 23.22 14.70
N THR A 110 18.95 23.06 15.80
CA THR A 110 18.63 22.06 16.83
C THR A 110 17.31 22.38 17.54
N ILE A 111 17.10 23.63 17.91
CA ILE A 111 15.86 24.10 18.57
C ILE A 111 14.69 23.96 17.60
N GLY A 112 14.84 24.40 16.37
CA GLY A 112 13.81 24.36 15.33
C GLY A 112 13.36 22.94 15.02
N ALA A 113 14.29 21.96 14.93
CA ALA A 113 13.98 20.56 14.72
C ALA A 113 13.27 19.96 15.96
N ARG A 114 13.77 20.22 17.15
CA ARG A 114 13.24 19.61 18.37
C ARG A 114 11.86 20.15 18.77
N TYR A 115 11.62 21.44 18.55
CA TYR A 115 10.40 22.14 18.96
C TYR A 115 9.54 22.60 17.77
N ALA A 116 9.65 21.94 16.60
CA ALA A 116 8.94 22.33 15.38
C ALA A 116 7.43 22.51 15.58
N SER A 117 6.77 21.60 16.31
CA SER A 117 5.33 21.68 16.58
C SER A 117 4.94 22.88 17.44
N VAL A 118 5.78 23.27 18.39
CA VAL A 118 5.56 24.45 19.25
C VAL A 118 5.82 25.75 18.48
N LEU A 119 6.76 25.73 17.55
CA LEU A 119 7.12 26.85 16.69
C LEU A 119 6.20 27.02 15.48
N ALA A 120 5.33 26.06 15.21
CA ALA A 120 4.41 26.07 14.07
C ALA A 120 3.55 27.36 13.95
N PRO A 121 2.90 27.86 15.01
CA PRO A 121 2.18 29.14 14.95
C PRO A 121 3.07 30.33 14.63
N PHE A 122 4.29 30.34 15.15
CA PHE A 122 5.29 31.39 14.89
C PHE A 122 5.72 31.38 13.41
N CYS A 123 5.98 30.21 12.84
CA CYS A 123 6.25 30.06 11.41
C CYS A 123 5.08 30.56 10.55
N ALA A 124 3.85 30.19 10.89
CA ALA A 124 2.66 30.61 10.17
C ALA A 124 2.40 32.11 10.22
N TRP A 125 2.94 32.83 11.22
CA TRP A 125 2.79 34.28 11.37
C TRP A 125 3.92 35.06 10.70
N ILE A 126 5.18 34.63 10.81
CA ILE A 126 6.35 35.36 10.30
C ILE A 126 6.61 35.10 8.81
N LEU A 127 6.42 33.87 8.31
CA LEU A 127 6.78 33.53 6.92
C LEU A 127 5.97 34.29 5.87
N PRO A 128 4.64 34.49 5.98
CA PRO A 128 3.89 35.22 4.95
C PRO A 128 4.38 36.65 4.69
N PRO A 129 4.56 37.51 5.69
CA PRO A 129 5.09 38.87 5.44
C PRO A 129 6.55 38.85 4.94
N MET A 130 7.38 37.91 5.42
CA MET A 130 8.75 37.74 4.93
C MET A 130 8.78 37.37 3.43
N ILE A 131 7.94 36.45 3.00
CA ILE A 131 7.79 36.07 1.58
C ILE A 131 7.28 37.24 0.75
N ALA A 132 6.37 38.08 1.28
CA ALA A 132 5.84 39.25 0.57
C ALA A 132 6.92 40.28 0.33
N VAL A 133 7.76 40.58 1.33
CA VAL A 133 8.88 41.53 1.22
C VAL A 133 9.94 41.03 0.24
N LEU A 134 10.24 39.75 0.25
CA LEU A 134 11.26 39.14 -0.61
C LEU A 134 10.69 38.59 -1.94
N ALA A 135 9.46 38.91 -2.26
CA ALA A 135 8.75 38.38 -3.44
C ALA A 135 9.55 38.48 -4.77
N PRO A 136 10.22 39.59 -5.11
CA PRO A 136 10.99 39.67 -6.34
C PRO A 136 12.16 38.69 -6.40
N LEU A 137 12.87 38.50 -5.26
CA LEU A 137 14.00 37.53 -5.19
C LEU A 137 13.50 36.09 -5.19
N VAL A 138 12.42 35.82 -4.48
CA VAL A 138 11.77 34.48 -4.49
C VAL A 138 11.27 34.14 -5.89
N TRP A 139 10.71 35.09 -6.64
CA TRP A 139 10.31 34.90 -8.03
C TRP A 139 11.50 34.54 -8.93
N ALA A 140 12.62 35.28 -8.80
CA ALA A 140 13.82 34.99 -9.56
C ALA A 140 14.42 33.61 -9.24
N SER A 141 14.48 33.22 -7.97
CA SER A 141 14.90 31.90 -7.53
C SER A 141 14.04 30.78 -8.14
N ARG A 142 12.70 30.95 -8.10
CA ARG A 142 11.77 29.98 -8.71
C ARG A 142 11.91 29.85 -10.23
N LEU A 143 12.29 30.92 -10.92
CA LEU A 143 12.55 30.87 -12.35
C LEU A 143 13.77 29.97 -12.65
N ILE A 144 14.84 30.10 -11.85
CA ILE A 144 16.03 29.27 -11.96
C ILE A 144 15.69 27.80 -11.67
N THR A 145 14.95 27.54 -10.58
CA THR A 145 14.52 26.17 -10.20
C THR A 145 13.68 25.53 -11.31
N LYS A 146 12.75 26.28 -11.92
CA LYS A 146 11.96 25.80 -13.07
C LYS A 146 12.81 25.47 -14.29
N LEU A 147 13.83 26.25 -14.57
CA LEU A 147 14.77 25.97 -15.67
C LEU A 147 15.58 24.68 -15.42
N ILE A 148 15.98 24.43 -14.19
CA ILE A 148 16.70 23.20 -13.79
C ILE A 148 15.78 21.98 -13.79
N ALA A 149 14.51 22.14 -13.37
CA ALA A 149 13.50 21.08 -13.32
C ALA A 149 12.84 20.79 -14.68
N PHE A 150 13.26 21.50 -15.74
CA PHE A 150 12.70 21.32 -17.07
C PHE A 150 12.89 19.88 -17.57
N GLY A 151 11.77 19.13 -17.71
CA GLY A 151 11.76 17.75 -18.19
C GLY A 151 11.68 16.66 -17.11
N ARG A 152 11.67 17.00 -15.82
CA ARG A 152 11.28 16.06 -14.77
C ARG A 152 9.79 16.24 -14.45
N THR A 153 8.98 15.29 -14.92
CA THR A 153 7.64 15.07 -14.33
C THR A 153 7.86 14.70 -12.88
N ALA A 154 7.26 15.48 -11.96
CA ALA A 154 7.18 15.07 -10.57
C ALA A 154 6.59 13.65 -10.56
N GLU A 155 7.35 12.67 -10.07
CA GLU A 155 6.80 11.34 -9.81
C GLU A 155 5.61 11.56 -8.87
N THR A 156 4.42 11.19 -9.34
CA THR A 156 3.26 11.14 -8.47
C THR A 156 3.63 10.23 -7.31
N PRO A 157 3.56 10.73 -6.07
CA PRO A 157 3.90 9.91 -4.91
C PRO A 157 3.07 8.63 -5.01
N ARG A 158 3.74 7.50 -4.98
CA ARG A 158 3.09 6.18 -4.91
C ARG A 158 2.54 6.04 -3.49
N HIS A 159 1.46 6.74 -3.20
CA HIS A 159 0.84 6.79 -1.86
C HIS A 159 0.62 5.41 -1.26
N ARG A 160 0.43 4.39 -2.11
CA ARG A 160 0.31 3.00 -1.67
C ARG A 160 1.62 2.46 -1.08
N GLU A 161 2.76 2.72 -1.72
CA GLU A 161 4.08 2.30 -1.22
C GLU A 161 4.43 3.01 0.09
N GLU A 162 4.05 4.28 0.23
CA GLU A 162 4.17 5.02 1.49
C GLU A 162 3.31 4.40 2.61
N LEU A 163 2.06 3.99 2.31
CA LEU A 163 1.19 3.33 3.27
C LEU A 163 1.77 1.98 3.71
N LEU A 164 2.28 1.17 2.77
CA LEU A 164 2.94 -0.09 3.08
C LEU A 164 4.18 0.12 3.96
N ALA A 165 4.99 1.15 3.66
CA ALA A 165 6.16 1.51 4.47
C ALA A 165 5.76 1.96 5.89
N VAL A 166 4.70 2.76 6.03
CA VAL A 166 4.18 3.19 7.35
C VAL A 166 3.65 2.00 8.14
N THR A 167 2.94 1.05 7.49
CA THR A 167 2.46 -0.17 8.13
C THR A 167 3.62 -1.01 8.66
N SER A 168 4.69 -1.20 7.87
CA SER A 168 5.87 -1.96 8.29
C SER A 168 6.64 -1.28 9.43
N LEU A 169 6.71 0.07 9.44
CA LEU A 169 7.29 0.82 10.57
C LEU A 169 6.44 0.70 11.83
N GLY A 170 5.10 0.74 11.69
CA GLY A 170 4.16 0.54 12.79
C GLY A 170 4.33 -0.84 13.43
N GLN A 171 4.49 -1.89 12.60
CA GLN A 171 4.75 -3.24 13.05
C GLN A 171 6.11 -3.35 13.76
N ALA A 172 7.18 -2.80 13.18
CA ALA A 172 8.52 -2.81 13.78
C ALA A 172 8.58 -2.07 15.12
N SER A 173 7.77 -1.04 15.33
CA SER A 173 7.65 -0.28 16.58
C SER A 173 6.68 -0.90 17.60
N GLY A 174 6.00 -2.00 17.26
CA GLY A 174 5.02 -2.66 18.13
C GLY A 174 3.70 -1.89 18.29
N GLN A 175 3.42 -0.90 17.43
CA GLN A 175 2.16 -0.13 17.43
C GLN A 175 1.05 -0.81 16.62
N ILE A 176 1.43 -1.69 15.70
CA ILE A 176 0.54 -2.51 14.86
C ILE A 176 0.96 -3.96 15.06
N ASP A 177 0.01 -4.82 15.33
CA ASP A 177 0.27 -6.24 15.48
C ASP A 177 0.52 -6.90 14.09
N THR A 178 1.08 -8.11 14.10
CA THR A 178 1.46 -8.85 12.89
C THR A 178 0.23 -9.21 12.05
N ALA A 179 -0.90 -9.57 12.68
CA ALA A 179 -2.14 -9.90 11.98
C ALA A 179 -2.77 -8.65 11.35
N GLU A 180 -2.80 -7.54 12.09
CA GLU A 180 -3.26 -6.24 11.58
C GLU A 180 -2.42 -5.75 10.39
N ALA A 181 -1.09 -5.87 10.49
CA ALA A 181 -0.18 -5.50 9.41
C ALA A 181 -0.41 -6.36 8.15
N ARG A 182 -0.62 -7.67 8.32
CA ARG A 182 -0.94 -8.59 7.22
C ARG A 182 -2.26 -8.20 6.55
N PHE A 183 -3.31 -7.98 7.32
CA PHE A 183 -4.62 -7.55 6.82
C PHE A 183 -4.52 -6.26 5.99
N LEU A 184 -3.84 -5.23 6.51
CA LEU A 184 -3.62 -3.97 5.80
C LEU A 184 -2.84 -4.17 4.50
N ASN A 185 -1.79 -4.98 4.52
CA ASN A 185 -0.99 -5.29 3.34
C ASN A 185 -1.80 -6.02 2.27
N ASN A 186 -2.58 -7.03 2.64
CA ASN A 186 -3.44 -7.78 1.73
C ASN A 186 -4.50 -6.86 1.11
N MET A 187 -5.19 -6.06 1.94
CA MET A 187 -6.20 -5.12 1.48
C MET A 187 -5.67 -4.12 0.45
N LEU A 188 -4.44 -3.64 0.64
CA LEU A 188 -3.78 -2.75 -0.31
C LEU A 188 -3.36 -3.44 -1.62
N GLN A 189 -3.40 -4.77 -1.70
CA GLN A 189 -2.98 -5.53 -2.87
C GLN A 189 -4.13 -6.22 -3.63
N LEU A 190 -5.37 -6.14 -3.13
CA LEU A 190 -6.53 -6.84 -3.70
C LEU A 190 -6.77 -6.52 -5.20
N ASP A 191 -6.44 -5.31 -5.64
CA ASP A 191 -6.56 -4.91 -7.04
C ASP A 191 -5.56 -5.61 -7.98
N ARG A 192 -4.52 -6.25 -7.44
CA ARG A 192 -3.49 -6.97 -8.20
C ARG A 192 -3.75 -8.46 -8.28
N ILE A 193 -4.51 -9.00 -7.32
CA ILE A 193 -4.85 -10.41 -7.24
C ILE A 193 -6.05 -10.65 -8.18
N LYS A 194 -5.98 -11.71 -8.99
CA LYS A 194 -7.03 -12.09 -9.94
C LYS A 194 -7.96 -13.12 -9.32
N THR A 195 -9.18 -13.20 -9.84
CA THR A 195 -10.13 -14.28 -9.49
C THR A 195 -9.53 -15.65 -9.72
N ALA A 196 -8.75 -15.83 -10.80
CA ALA A 196 -8.05 -17.10 -11.10
C ALA A 196 -7.07 -17.53 -10.00
N ASP A 197 -6.51 -16.56 -9.23
CA ASP A 197 -5.53 -16.86 -8.18
C ASP A 197 -6.18 -17.36 -6.89
N VAL A 198 -7.48 -17.06 -6.70
CA VAL A 198 -8.22 -17.33 -5.45
C VAL A 198 -9.36 -18.34 -5.63
N MET A 199 -9.74 -18.68 -6.86
CA MET A 199 -10.84 -19.60 -7.15
C MET A 199 -10.50 -21.04 -6.78
N THR A 200 -11.53 -21.83 -6.46
CA THR A 200 -11.46 -23.30 -6.41
C THR A 200 -11.49 -23.85 -7.85
N PRO A 201 -10.40 -24.49 -8.34
CA PRO A 201 -10.31 -24.98 -9.71
C PRO A 201 -11.32 -26.09 -9.99
N ARG A 202 -11.85 -26.16 -11.22
CA ARG A 202 -12.85 -27.16 -11.67
C ARG A 202 -12.47 -28.62 -11.37
N THR A 203 -11.17 -28.92 -11.27
CA THR A 203 -10.66 -30.29 -11.05
C THR A 203 -10.98 -30.84 -9.66
N VAL A 204 -11.34 -29.99 -8.71
CA VAL A 204 -11.67 -30.33 -7.31
C VAL A 204 -13.07 -29.86 -6.90
N VAL A 205 -13.80 -29.21 -7.80
CA VAL A 205 -15.19 -28.80 -7.55
C VAL A 205 -16.07 -30.04 -7.38
N PHE A 206 -16.76 -30.10 -6.24
CA PHE A 206 -17.83 -31.07 -6.02
C PHE A 206 -19.12 -30.57 -6.70
N SER A 207 -19.72 -31.37 -7.59
CA SER A 207 -20.96 -31.06 -8.27
C SER A 207 -21.90 -32.25 -8.30
N LEU A 208 -23.21 -31.99 -8.45
CA LEU A 208 -24.24 -32.99 -8.69
C LEU A 208 -24.63 -32.95 -10.16
N SER A 209 -24.94 -34.12 -10.75
CA SER A 209 -25.55 -34.15 -12.08
C SER A 209 -27.04 -33.76 -11.98
N GLN A 210 -27.55 -33.03 -12.99
CA GLN A 210 -29.01 -32.75 -13.06
C GLN A 210 -29.87 -33.99 -13.17
N ASP A 211 -29.32 -35.07 -13.78
CA ASP A 211 -30.02 -36.34 -14.01
C ASP A 211 -29.64 -37.40 -12.97
N ILE A 212 -29.24 -36.96 -11.76
CA ILE A 212 -28.85 -37.86 -10.67
C ILE A 212 -30.05 -38.62 -10.12
N ALA A 213 -29.91 -39.95 -9.91
CA ALA A 213 -30.94 -40.75 -9.26
C ALA A 213 -31.15 -40.32 -7.78
N LEU A 214 -32.39 -40.34 -7.27
CA LEU A 214 -32.74 -39.87 -5.94
C LEU A 214 -31.96 -40.56 -4.81
N ASP A 215 -31.70 -41.87 -4.95
CA ASP A 215 -30.94 -42.61 -3.94
C ASP A 215 -29.48 -42.12 -3.88
N GLU A 216 -28.86 -41.87 -5.03
CA GLU A 216 -27.50 -41.35 -5.11
C GLU A 216 -27.44 -39.89 -4.67
N LEU A 217 -28.44 -39.08 -5.00
CA LEU A 217 -28.61 -37.68 -4.53
C LEU A 217 -28.62 -37.65 -3.02
N THR A 218 -29.41 -38.51 -2.38
CA THR A 218 -29.51 -38.58 -0.92
C THR A 218 -28.15 -38.85 -0.27
N GLU A 219 -27.42 -39.82 -0.79
CA GLU A 219 -26.11 -40.19 -0.27
C GLU A 219 -25.08 -39.08 -0.42
N LYS A 220 -25.00 -38.49 -1.63
CA LYS A 220 -24.05 -37.42 -1.95
C LYS A 220 -24.31 -36.13 -1.14
N VAL A 221 -25.59 -35.70 -1.04
CA VAL A 221 -25.95 -34.47 -0.33
C VAL A 221 -25.73 -34.61 1.17
N ARG A 222 -26.08 -35.76 1.77
CA ARG A 222 -25.82 -36.01 3.20
C ARG A 222 -24.35 -35.96 3.56
N LYS A 223 -23.47 -36.52 2.72
CA LYS A 223 -22.02 -36.57 2.93
C LYS A 223 -21.31 -35.27 2.58
N SER A 224 -21.92 -34.39 1.80
CA SER A 224 -21.31 -33.14 1.37
C SER A 224 -21.18 -32.18 2.53
N PRO A 225 -20.01 -31.54 2.76
CA PRO A 225 -19.86 -30.45 3.71
C PRO A 225 -20.46 -29.13 3.18
N PHE A 226 -20.62 -29.00 1.86
CA PHE A 226 -20.96 -27.74 1.22
C PHE A 226 -22.44 -27.36 1.35
N THR A 227 -22.71 -26.09 1.69
CA THR A 227 -24.08 -25.53 1.77
C THR A 227 -24.68 -25.26 0.40
N ARG A 228 -23.86 -24.86 -0.59
CA ARG A 228 -24.25 -24.57 -1.98
C ARG A 228 -23.51 -25.53 -2.90
N ILE A 229 -24.27 -26.33 -3.62
CA ILE A 229 -23.70 -27.39 -4.45
C ILE A 229 -24.02 -27.08 -5.91
N PRO A 230 -23.00 -26.91 -6.76
CA PRO A 230 -23.17 -26.75 -8.20
C PRO A 230 -23.87 -27.96 -8.83
N VAL A 231 -24.68 -27.69 -9.84
CA VAL A 231 -25.35 -28.73 -10.64
C VAL A 231 -24.83 -28.68 -12.07
N SER A 232 -24.29 -29.81 -12.56
CA SER A 232 -23.82 -29.96 -13.92
C SER A 232 -24.90 -30.55 -14.82
N GLY A 233 -24.87 -30.16 -16.10
CA GLY A 233 -25.66 -30.74 -17.17
C GLY A 233 -25.10 -32.08 -17.69
N GLU A 234 -25.15 -32.30 -19.01
CA GLU A 234 -24.65 -33.54 -19.65
C GLU A 234 -23.13 -33.72 -19.52
N GLY A 235 -22.37 -32.63 -19.31
CA GLY A 235 -20.91 -32.62 -19.10
C GLY A 235 -20.52 -32.08 -17.75
N VAL A 236 -19.43 -32.58 -17.17
CA VAL A 236 -18.88 -32.10 -15.88
C VAL A 236 -18.50 -30.61 -15.94
N ASP A 237 -18.15 -30.10 -17.10
CA ASP A 237 -17.76 -28.73 -17.34
C ASP A 237 -18.96 -27.79 -17.67
N GLU A 238 -20.17 -28.33 -17.79
CA GLU A 238 -21.40 -27.61 -18.11
C GLU A 238 -22.21 -27.36 -16.85
N ILE A 239 -21.92 -26.28 -16.15
CA ILE A 239 -22.66 -25.90 -14.91
C ILE A 239 -23.97 -25.21 -15.30
N ARG A 240 -25.10 -25.78 -14.90
CA ARG A 240 -26.46 -25.25 -15.10
C ARG A 240 -26.88 -24.27 -14.02
N GLY A 241 -26.40 -24.49 -12.80
CA GLY A 241 -26.77 -23.68 -11.65
C GLY A 241 -26.21 -24.25 -10.36
N PHE A 242 -26.87 -23.94 -9.26
CA PHE A 242 -26.56 -24.53 -7.94
C PHE A 242 -27.83 -24.82 -7.16
N VAL A 243 -27.74 -25.73 -6.20
CA VAL A 243 -28.80 -26.00 -5.22
C VAL A 243 -28.29 -25.68 -3.82
N ILE A 244 -29.22 -25.36 -2.92
CA ILE A 244 -28.94 -25.23 -1.49
C ILE A 244 -29.17 -26.57 -0.83
N LYS A 245 -28.18 -27.06 -0.07
CA LYS A 245 -28.21 -28.37 0.60
C LYS A 245 -29.49 -28.56 1.44
N HIS A 246 -29.91 -27.53 2.17
CA HIS A 246 -31.13 -27.59 3.00
C HIS A 246 -32.37 -27.82 2.19
N ASP A 247 -32.57 -27.09 1.09
CA ASP A 247 -33.74 -27.22 0.22
C ASP A 247 -33.81 -28.64 -0.40
N VAL A 248 -32.65 -29.22 -0.76
CA VAL A 248 -32.61 -30.61 -1.27
C VAL A 248 -32.93 -31.63 -0.18
N LEU A 249 -32.43 -31.41 1.05
CA LEU A 249 -32.76 -32.30 2.17
C LEU A 249 -34.25 -32.24 2.55
N ASP A 250 -34.86 -31.06 2.46
CA ASP A 250 -36.30 -30.91 2.68
C ASP A 250 -37.13 -31.63 1.62
N LEU A 251 -36.73 -31.50 0.32
CA LEU A 251 -37.35 -32.25 -0.78
C LEU A 251 -37.26 -33.77 -0.54
N LEU A 252 -36.10 -34.27 -0.12
CA LEU A 252 -35.87 -35.70 0.11
C LEU A 252 -36.67 -36.27 1.34
N MET A 253 -37.24 -35.40 2.18
CA MET A 253 -38.12 -35.80 3.26
C MET A 253 -39.59 -35.89 2.84
N ASP A 254 -39.96 -35.41 1.65
CA ASP A 254 -41.28 -35.46 1.11
C ASP A 254 -41.59 -36.85 0.51
N GLU A 255 -42.76 -37.43 0.82
CA GLU A 255 -43.13 -38.76 0.29
C GLU A 255 -43.36 -38.74 -1.22
N ASP A 256 -43.69 -37.57 -1.80
CA ASP A 256 -43.93 -37.38 -3.24
C ASP A 256 -42.67 -36.87 -3.99
N CYS A 257 -41.48 -37.07 -3.41
CA CYS A 257 -40.20 -36.64 -4.02
C CYS A 257 -39.97 -37.29 -5.37
N ASP A 258 -39.78 -36.49 -6.40
CA ASP A 258 -39.41 -36.92 -7.76
C ASP A 258 -38.22 -36.13 -8.34
N GLU A 259 -37.70 -36.59 -9.49
CA GLU A 259 -36.60 -35.94 -10.18
C GLU A 259 -36.98 -34.54 -10.70
N GLN A 260 -38.26 -34.28 -10.93
CA GLN A 260 -38.76 -32.99 -11.37
C GLN A 260 -38.68 -31.96 -10.25
N GLY A 261 -38.97 -32.34 -9.01
CA GLY A 261 -38.80 -31.50 -7.82
C GLY A 261 -37.34 -31.08 -7.62
N PHE A 262 -36.37 -31.95 -7.84
CA PHE A 262 -34.95 -31.59 -7.80
C PHE A 262 -34.59 -30.56 -8.87
N ALA A 263 -35.06 -30.69 -10.10
CA ALA A 263 -34.81 -29.77 -11.19
C ALA A 263 -35.34 -28.34 -10.88
N GLU A 264 -36.47 -28.23 -10.17
CA GLU A 264 -37.08 -26.96 -9.78
C GLU A 264 -36.27 -26.22 -8.69
N LEU A 265 -35.44 -26.91 -7.91
CA LEU A 265 -34.56 -26.33 -6.90
C LEU A 265 -33.29 -25.69 -7.48
N ILE A 266 -32.98 -25.95 -8.77
CA ILE A 266 -31.77 -25.43 -9.41
C ILE A 266 -31.90 -23.92 -9.61
N ARG A 267 -31.06 -23.16 -8.92
CA ARG A 267 -30.96 -21.70 -9.00
C ARG A 267 -29.87 -21.29 -9.99
N PRO A 268 -30.05 -20.16 -10.70
CA PRO A 268 -29.03 -19.67 -11.62
C PRO A 268 -27.74 -19.31 -10.87
N LEU A 269 -26.60 -19.75 -11.42
CA LEU A 269 -25.28 -19.43 -10.90
C LEU A 269 -24.65 -18.33 -11.78
N PRO A 270 -24.51 -17.07 -11.29
CA PRO A 270 -23.91 -16.01 -12.08
C PRO A 270 -22.42 -16.23 -12.28
N SER A 271 -21.88 -15.71 -13.41
CA SER A 271 -20.49 -15.91 -13.79
C SER A 271 -19.65 -14.65 -13.68
N VAL A 272 -18.36 -14.84 -13.46
CA VAL A 272 -17.31 -13.79 -13.47
C VAL A 272 -16.13 -14.25 -14.33
N LEU A 273 -15.41 -13.27 -14.89
CA LEU A 273 -14.18 -13.55 -15.62
C LEU A 273 -13.03 -13.86 -14.63
N ASP A 274 -12.18 -14.80 -15.01
CA ASP A 274 -10.97 -15.19 -14.29
C ASP A 274 -9.99 -14.03 -14.08
N GLN A 275 -9.97 -13.06 -15.01
CA GLN A 275 -9.11 -11.86 -14.95
C GLN A 275 -9.67 -10.72 -14.09
N LEU A 276 -10.87 -10.86 -13.52
CA LEU A 276 -11.44 -9.86 -12.63
C LEU A 276 -10.57 -9.77 -11.36
N SER A 277 -10.27 -8.54 -10.90
CA SER A 277 -9.52 -8.35 -9.66
C SER A 277 -10.38 -8.62 -8.42
N VAL A 278 -9.75 -9.11 -7.36
CA VAL A 278 -10.43 -9.53 -6.13
C VAL A 278 -11.16 -8.38 -5.44
N ASP A 279 -10.68 -7.12 -5.55
CA ASP A 279 -11.40 -5.95 -5.04
C ASP A 279 -12.77 -5.76 -5.73
N ARG A 280 -12.83 -5.90 -7.07
CA ARG A 280 -14.08 -5.83 -7.83
C ARG A 280 -14.97 -7.03 -7.57
N LEU A 281 -14.37 -8.21 -7.44
CA LEU A 281 -15.05 -9.45 -7.09
C LEU A 281 -15.75 -9.31 -5.73
N PHE A 282 -15.05 -8.78 -4.71
CA PHE A 282 -15.61 -8.50 -3.39
C PHE A 282 -16.81 -7.54 -3.46
N HIS A 283 -16.65 -6.43 -4.19
CA HIS A 283 -17.76 -5.50 -4.40
C HIS A 283 -18.98 -6.16 -5.05
N ARG A 284 -18.76 -7.07 -5.99
CA ARG A 284 -19.84 -7.79 -6.66
C ARG A 284 -20.57 -8.73 -5.72
N PHE A 285 -19.86 -9.51 -4.92
CA PHE A 285 -20.47 -10.35 -3.87
C PHE A 285 -21.38 -9.56 -2.94
N ILE A 286 -20.90 -8.42 -2.47
CA ILE A 286 -21.67 -7.59 -1.51
C ILE A 286 -22.85 -6.89 -2.18
N SER A 287 -22.67 -6.29 -3.37
CA SER A 287 -23.71 -5.51 -4.03
C SER A 287 -24.82 -6.35 -4.64
N GLU A 288 -24.52 -7.54 -5.14
CA GLU A 288 -25.46 -8.46 -5.77
C GLU A 288 -25.99 -9.54 -4.80
N HIS A 289 -25.49 -9.56 -3.55
CA HIS A 289 -25.87 -10.51 -2.50
C HIS A 289 -25.63 -11.98 -2.89
N HIS A 290 -24.57 -12.24 -3.65
CA HIS A 290 -24.15 -13.59 -3.99
C HIS A 290 -23.17 -14.15 -2.93
N HIS A 291 -23.10 -15.47 -2.82
CA HIS A 291 -22.14 -16.17 -1.97
C HIS A 291 -21.23 -17.11 -2.77
N ILE A 292 -21.64 -17.42 -4.00
CA ILE A 292 -20.90 -18.29 -4.91
C ILE A 292 -21.07 -17.75 -6.33
N LEU A 293 -19.99 -17.76 -7.10
CA LEU A 293 -19.96 -17.35 -8.50
C LEU A 293 -19.19 -18.37 -9.32
N MET A 294 -19.61 -18.57 -10.58
CA MET A 294 -18.91 -19.39 -11.55
C MET A 294 -17.78 -18.58 -12.18
N VAL A 295 -16.58 -19.13 -12.25
CA VAL A 295 -15.45 -18.49 -12.90
C VAL A 295 -15.31 -19.05 -14.32
N VAL A 296 -15.25 -18.14 -15.29
CA VAL A 296 -15.13 -18.48 -16.71
C VAL A 296 -13.97 -17.73 -17.37
N ASP A 297 -13.43 -18.31 -18.45
CA ASP A 297 -12.50 -17.62 -19.33
C ASP A 297 -13.21 -16.63 -20.29
N GLU A 298 -12.45 -15.99 -21.19
CA GLU A 298 -12.97 -15.07 -22.21
C GLU A 298 -13.87 -15.74 -23.25
N TYR A 299 -13.85 -17.07 -23.33
CA TYR A 299 -14.67 -17.88 -24.25
C TYR A 299 -15.92 -18.45 -23.57
N GLY A 300 -16.08 -18.21 -22.25
CA GLY A 300 -17.17 -18.73 -21.44
C GLY A 300 -16.96 -20.16 -20.95
N SER A 301 -15.74 -20.71 -21.04
CA SER A 301 -15.44 -22.06 -20.54
C SER A 301 -15.36 -22.06 -19.01
N PHE A 302 -15.92 -23.04 -18.36
CA PHE A 302 -15.88 -23.21 -16.91
C PHE A 302 -14.46 -23.50 -16.42
N LEU A 303 -13.92 -22.63 -15.57
CA LEU A 303 -12.61 -22.77 -14.95
C LEU A 303 -12.70 -23.23 -13.50
N GLY A 304 -13.74 -22.84 -12.78
CA GLY A 304 -13.90 -23.14 -11.37
C GLY A 304 -14.99 -22.30 -10.70
N LEU A 305 -14.97 -22.29 -9.40
CA LEU A 305 -15.89 -21.52 -8.56
C LEU A 305 -15.11 -20.56 -7.68
N VAL A 306 -15.76 -19.51 -7.28
CA VAL A 306 -15.24 -18.61 -6.24
C VAL A 306 -16.37 -18.26 -5.27
N THR A 307 -16.06 -18.29 -3.99
CA THR A 307 -16.98 -17.96 -2.90
C THR A 307 -16.61 -16.65 -2.24
N LEU A 308 -17.52 -16.11 -1.42
CA LEU A 308 -17.20 -14.95 -0.59
C LEU A 308 -16.14 -15.31 0.46
N GLU A 309 -16.10 -16.57 0.90
CA GLU A 309 -15.11 -17.11 1.83
C GLU A 309 -13.69 -17.02 1.26
N ASP A 310 -13.46 -17.46 0.01
CA ASP A 310 -12.15 -17.34 -0.67
C ASP A 310 -11.63 -15.89 -0.72
N VAL A 311 -12.55 -14.93 -0.93
CA VAL A 311 -12.20 -13.49 -0.94
C VAL A 311 -11.84 -13.02 0.47
N LEU A 312 -12.59 -13.44 1.49
CA LEU A 312 -12.31 -13.08 2.89
C LEU A 312 -10.99 -13.67 3.37
N GLU A 313 -10.70 -14.93 3.02
CA GLU A 313 -9.40 -15.57 3.29
C GLU A 313 -8.23 -14.79 2.68
N THR A 314 -8.39 -14.35 1.44
CA THR A 314 -7.41 -13.50 0.77
C THR A 314 -7.20 -12.17 1.52
N ILE A 315 -8.25 -11.55 2.02
CA ILE A 315 -8.21 -10.29 2.76
C ILE A 315 -7.53 -10.49 4.11
N PHE A 316 -7.94 -11.50 4.88
CA PHE A 316 -7.43 -11.76 6.22
C PHE A 316 -6.05 -12.45 6.21
N GLY A 317 -5.73 -13.20 5.15
CA GLY A 317 -4.47 -13.91 5.00
C GLY A 317 -4.38 -15.19 5.84
N PHE A 318 -5.51 -15.84 6.10
CA PHE A 318 -5.62 -17.15 6.73
C PHE A 318 -6.84 -17.89 6.19
N GLU A 319 -6.77 -19.21 6.16
CA GLU A 319 -7.85 -20.09 5.74
C GLU A 319 -8.98 -20.10 6.78
N ILE A 320 -10.22 -20.04 6.31
CA ILE A 320 -11.44 -20.20 7.13
C ILE A 320 -11.83 -21.66 7.04
N VAL A 321 -11.38 -22.46 8.01
CA VAL A 321 -11.64 -23.90 8.03
C VAL A 321 -12.90 -24.18 8.84
N ASP A 322 -13.87 -24.91 8.24
CA ASP A 322 -15.07 -25.41 8.92
C ASP A 322 -14.77 -26.76 9.62
N GLU A 323 -15.52 -27.06 10.66
CA GLU A 323 -15.38 -28.29 11.47
C GLU A 323 -15.54 -29.60 10.63
N LEU A 324 -16.15 -29.49 9.47
CA LEU A 324 -16.43 -30.62 8.56
C LEU A 324 -15.48 -30.71 7.36
N ASP A 325 -14.54 -29.76 7.24
CA ASP A 325 -13.63 -29.74 6.10
C ASP A 325 -12.59 -30.86 6.19
N ALA A 326 -12.54 -31.67 5.16
CA ALA A 326 -11.55 -32.76 5.02
C ALA A 326 -10.20 -32.28 4.48
N VAL A 327 -10.14 -31.08 3.90
CA VAL A 327 -8.99 -30.45 3.28
C VAL A 327 -9.02 -28.97 3.59
N ASP A 328 -7.99 -28.46 4.21
CA ASP A 328 -7.90 -27.07 4.66
C ASP A 328 -7.81 -26.08 3.49
N ASP A 329 -7.12 -26.41 2.39
CA ASP A 329 -6.97 -25.60 1.18
C ASP A 329 -7.23 -26.42 -0.09
N LEU A 330 -8.38 -26.17 -0.73
CA LEU A 330 -8.78 -26.85 -1.97
C LEU A 330 -7.91 -26.46 -3.17
N GLN A 331 -7.28 -25.28 -3.16
CA GLN A 331 -6.38 -24.85 -4.22
C GLN A 331 -5.03 -25.57 -4.12
N GLU A 332 -4.49 -25.70 -2.92
CA GLU A 332 -3.26 -26.49 -2.70
C GLU A 332 -3.48 -27.93 -3.06
N TYR A 333 -4.62 -28.51 -2.68
CA TYR A 333 -5.03 -29.86 -3.05
C TYR A 333 -5.14 -30.04 -4.57
N ALA A 334 -5.74 -29.08 -5.29
CA ALA A 334 -5.83 -29.09 -6.73
C ALA A 334 -4.44 -29.06 -7.41
N ARG A 335 -3.53 -28.23 -6.90
CA ARG A 335 -2.13 -28.14 -7.37
C ARG A 335 -1.39 -29.47 -7.17
N GLU A 336 -1.56 -30.08 -6.00
CA GLU A 336 -0.95 -31.39 -5.71
C GLU A 336 -1.50 -32.51 -6.61
N LEU A 337 -2.82 -32.54 -6.81
CA LEU A 337 -3.48 -33.47 -7.71
C LEU A 337 -2.98 -33.35 -9.16
N SER A 338 -2.84 -32.11 -9.63
CA SER A 338 -2.30 -31.81 -10.96
C SER A 338 -0.85 -32.28 -11.10
N ARG A 339 -0.02 -32.05 -10.09
CA ARG A 339 1.38 -32.51 -10.05
C ARG A 339 1.46 -34.04 -10.08
N ARG A 340 0.67 -34.72 -9.26
CA ARG A 340 0.61 -36.18 -9.24
C ARG A 340 0.18 -36.76 -10.59
N ARG A 341 -0.79 -36.15 -11.28
CA ARG A 341 -1.22 -36.53 -12.63
C ARG A 341 -0.10 -36.34 -13.66
N ALA A 342 0.62 -35.21 -13.60
CA ALA A 342 1.75 -34.94 -14.49
C ALA A 342 2.90 -35.94 -14.31
N GLU A 343 3.24 -36.28 -13.07
CA GLU A 343 4.26 -37.27 -12.71
C GLU A 343 3.87 -38.67 -13.20
N ALA A 344 2.60 -39.08 -13.03
CA ALA A 344 2.08 -40.35 -13.54
C ALA A 344 2.14 -40.42 -15.07
N ALA A 345 1.75 -39.34 -15.78
CA ALA A 345 1.83 -39.26 -17.24
C ALA A 345 3.29 -39.33 -17.74
N THR A 346 4.23 -38.75 -17.00
CA THR A 346 5.67 -38.80 -17.31
C THR A 346 6.23 -40.23 -17.13
N ARG A 347 5.82 -40.93 -16.06
CA ARG A 347 6.20 -42.32 -15.83
C ARG A 347 5.69 -43.27 -16.90
N MET A 348 4.49 -43.03 -17.44
CA MET A 348 3.93 -43.82 -18.54
C MET A 348 4.66 -43.61 -19.88
N LYS A 349 5.29 -42.45 -20.08
CA LYS A 349 6.05 -42.10 -21.29
C LYS A 349 7.50 -42.57 -21.27
N THR A 350 8.04 -42.99 -20.11
CA THR A 350 9.39 -43.54 -20.04
C THR A 350 9.34 -45.04 -20.27
N PRO A 351 9.82 -45.58 -21.43
CA PRO A 351 9.84 -47.04 -21.69
C PRO A 351 10.75 -47.69 -20.64
N ALA A 352 10.30 -48.87 -20.18
CA ALA A 352 11.10 -49.68 -19.24
C ALA A 352 12.49 -49.93 -19.85
N PRO A 353 13.57 -49.87 -19.06
CA PRO A 353 14.91 -50.16 -19.54
C PRO A 353 14.92 -51.55 -20.13
N ALA A 354 15.34 -51.65 -21.40
CA ALA A 354 15.46 -52.93 -22.10
C ALA A 354 16.27 -53.88 -21.25
N ALA A 355 15.71 -55.07 -20.97
CA ALA A 355 16.40 -56.12 -20.23
C ALA A 355 17.75 -56.41 -20.90
N ALA A 356 18.81 -56.32 -20.17
CA ALA A 356 20.17 -56.63 -20.62
C ALA A 356 20.21 -58.10 -21.08
N PRO A 357 20.82 -58.42 -22.26
CA PRO A 357 20.89 -59.79 -22.75
C PRO A 357 21.74 -60.61 -21.77
N GLU A 358 21.17 -61.72 -21.28
CA GLU A 358 21.87 -62.74 -20.52
C GLU A 358 23.13 -63.20 -21.28
N ARG A 359 24.30 -62.93 -20.71
CA ARG A 359 25.54 -63.53 -21.21
C ARG A 359 25.48 -65.05 -20.91
N ARG A 360 25.21 -65.83 -21.99
CA ARG A 360 25.45 -67.25 -21.99
C ARG A 360 26.96 -67.48 -21.71
N ALA A 361 27.24 -68.01 -20.55
CA ALA A 361 28.54 -68.59 -20.27
C ALA A 361 28.75 -69.82 -21.15
N ALA A 362 29.66 -69.73 -22.12
CA ALA A 362 30.19 -70.89 -22.80
C ALA A 362 31.09 -71.61 -21.81
N ARG A 363 30.70 -72.86 -21.50
CA ARG A 363 31.62 -73.89 -21.02
C ARG A 363 32.36 -74.43 -22.21
N ASP A 364 33.66 -74.33 -22.13
CA ASP A 364 34.60 -75.41 -22.51
C ASP A 364 35.95 -75.10 -21.78
#